data_ca0c983e883ab0de4f6a05ead7330a87
#
_entry.id   ca0c983e883ab0de4f6a05ead7330a87
#
_cell.length_a   1.000
_cell.length_b   1.000
_cell.length_c   1.000
_cell.angle_alpha   90.00
_cell.angle_beta   90.00
_cell.angle_gamma   90.00
#
_symmetry.space_group_name_H-M   'P 1'
#
loop_
_entity.id
_entity.type
_entity.pdbx_description
1 polymer ?
#
loop_
_entity_poly.entity_id
_entity_poly.type
_entity_poly.pdbx_seq_one_letter_code
_entity_poly.pdbx_strand_id
1 'polypeptide(L)'
;MKKILTLCTLICAFATSVCAQELPKMFAHRGCHSKIVPENSIPGVGRAARHGYMGNECDVRMTRDGKMVIMHDKTINRTCRNASDYSKISGKVRVADLTFDELRNDYVLASPKAEYRTQVPTLEEILKECKKHNIVPMLHSKYVESYRLAQKIMGNNWICFTNNVEGIKECRKFSKCLILYAINEKTADSAFELLPQLGGKVGVSSMQREALTRERIAKFRQLGYEVQASIYRSPREVYAIRDGVSIVLSDFNLMPDPNNRPVKVVDIELQTLAQGATLRFTADNKVQDGGVAIEIEYEGTLELAFDKKSQFYTLHNNGSHRDRIGRRFIKGLGTLSLHGVEECKIKSGKIYFYDFSE
;
A
#
# COMPACT_ATOMS: atom_id res chain seq x y z
N MET A 1 -44.97 48.62 36.10
CA MET A 1 -43.68 48.42 35.38
C MET A 1 -43.32 46.96 35.43
N LYS A 2 -43.67 46.22 34.38
CA LYS A 2 -43.34 44.78 34.27
C LYS A 2 -42.05 44.64 33.48
N LYS A 3 -41.02 44.04 34.08
CA LYS A 3 -39.75 43.68 33.41
C LYS A 3 -39.98 42.40 32.71
N ILE A 4 -39.85 42.42 31.37
CA ILE A 4 -39.79 41.23 30.48
C ILE A 4 -38.37 40.73 30.51
N LEU A 5 -38.21 39.51 31.02
CA LEU A 5 -36.95 38.79 31.01
C LEU A 5 -36.87 37.99 29.70
N THR A 6 -36.05 38.45 28.76
CA THR A 6 -35.83 37.75 27.51
C THR A 6 -34.76 36.65 27.72
N LEU A 7 -35.19 35.41 27.70
CA LEU A 7 -34.32 34.24 27.80
C LEU A 7 -33.72 33.95 26.40
N CYS A 8 -32.47 34.33 26.18
CA CYS A 8 -31.72 33.94 24.99
C CYS A 8 -31.29 32.49 25.12
N THR A 9 -31.98 31.60 24.42
CA THR A 9 -31.58 30.20 24.28
C THR A 9 -30.44 30.16 23.29
N LEU A 10 -29.22 29.95 23.77
CA LEU A 10 -28.03 29.72 22.95
C LEU A 10 -28.10 28.28 22.40
N ILE A 11 -28.57 28.12 21.17
CA ILE A 11 -28.49 26.84 20.46
C ILE A 11 -27.03 26.69 20.02
N CYS A 12 -26.23 25.94 20.79
CA CYS A 12 -24.96 25.41 20.33
C CYS A 12 -25.24 24.35 19.26
N ALA A 13 -25.25 24.78 18.01
CA ALA A 13 -25.15 23.86 16.89
C ALA A 13 -23.75 23.21 16.96
N PHE A 14 -23.68 22.02 17.52
CA PHE A 14 -22.55 21.13 17.27
C PHE A 14 -22.56 20.80 15.77
N ALA A 15 -21.86 21.61 14.99
CA ALA A 15 -21.46 21.21 13.68
C ALA A 15 -20.48 20.03 13.89
N THR A 16 -20.97 18.80 13.81
CA THR A 16 -20.14 17.65 13.57
C THR A 16 -19.52 17.86 12.19
N SER A 17 -18.36 18.50 12.17
CA SER A 17 -17.51 18.43 10.98
C SER A 17 -17.26 16.96 10.76
N VAL A 18 -17.90 16.39 9.76
CA VAL A 18 -17.50 15.10 9.18
C VAL A 18 -16.08 15.34 8.69
N CYS A 19 -15.11 15.02 9.54
CA CYS A 19 -13.72 15.09 9.20
C CYS A 19 -13.59 14.14 8.00
N ALA A 20 -13.34 14.67 6.81
CA ALA A 20 -13.13 13.85 5.63
C ALA A 20 -12.06 12.83 6.00
N GLN A 21 -12.39 11.54 5.97
CA GLN A 21 -11.48 10.48 6.38
C GLN A 21 -10.23 10.57 5.52
N GLU A 22 -9.09 10.85 6.15
CA GLU A 22 -7.82 11.00 5.44
C GLU A 22 -7.49 9.68 4.75
N LEU A 23 -7.24 9.74 3.44
CA LEU A 23 -6.88 8.54 2.68
C LEU A 23 -5.52 8.02 3.15
N PRO A 24 -5.35 6.70 3.29
CA PRO A 24 -4.08 6.11 3.67
C PRO A 24 -3.01 6.37 2.62
N LYS A 25 -1.78 6.55 3.08
CA LYS A 25 -0.60 6.67 2.23
C LYS A 25 -0.30 5.32 1.57
N MET A 26 -0.27 5.28 0.24
CA MET A 26 0.00 4.05 -0.51
C MET A 26 1.49 3.84 -0.71
N PHE A 27 1.98 2.67 -0.32
CA PHE A 27 3.36 2.22 -0.51
C PHE A 27 3.38 0.98 -1.40
N ALA A 28 4.25 0.98 -2.40
CA ALA A 28 4.45 -0.15 -3.29
C ALA A 28 5.22 -1.26 -2.56
N HIS A 29 4.63 -2.44 -2.43
CA HIS A 29 5.27 -3.62 -1.86
C HIS A 29 6.30 -4.19 -2.82
N ARG A 30 7.59 -4.15 -2.44
CA ARG A 30 8.74 -4.53 -3.27
C ARG A 30 8.81 -3.77 -4.62
N GLY A 31 8.36 -2.53 -4.64
CA GLY A 31 8.14 -1.76 -5.85
C GLY A 31 6.80 -2.04 -6.53
N CYS A 32 6.46 -1.24 -7.52
CA CYS A 32 5.28 -1.50 -8.35
C CYS A 32 5.60 -2.60 -9.38
N HIS A 33 5.78 -3.82 -8.88
CA HIS A 33 6.09 -4.99 -9.69
C HIS A 33 4.87 -5.54 -10.44
N SER A 34 5.12 -6.39 -11.44
CA SER A 34 4.08 -7.06 -12.22
C SER A 34 4.60 -8.40 -12.75
N LYS A 35 3.86 -9.03 -13.66
CA LYS A 35 4.38 -10.19 -14.41
C LYS A 35 5.58 -9.84 -15.30
N ILE A 36 5.76 -8.56 -15.64
CA ILE A 36 6.78 -8.04 -16.54
C ILE A 36 7.89 -7.36 -15.75
N VAL A 37 7.53 -6.47 -14.82
CA VAL A 37 8.48 -5.71 -14.00
C VAL A 37 8.83 -6.53 -12.75
N PRO A 38 10.10 -6.89 -12.53
CA PRO A 38 10.51 -7.66 -11.37
C PRO A 38 10.25 -6.92 -10.06
N GLU A 39 9.96 -7.68 -8.99
CA GLU A 39 9.95 -7.15 -7.63
C GLU A 39 11.36 -6.70 -7.21
N ASN A 40 11.45 -5.75 -6.27
CA ASN A 40 12.72 -5.26 -5.72
C ASN A 40 13.72 -4.81 -6.81
N SER A 41 13.24 -4.07 -7.81
CA SER A 41 14.01 -3.63 -8.97
C SER A 41 13.96 -2.13 -9.19
N ILE A 42 14.96 -1.57 -9.86
CA ILE A 42 14.98 -0.14 -10.23
C ILE A 42 13.77 0.24 -11.10
N PRO A 43 13.39 -0.52 -12.15
CA PRO A 43 12.18 -0.23 -12.91
C PRO A 43 10.91 -0.24 -12.04
N GLY A 44 10.85 -1.10 -11.02
CA GLY A 44 9.75 -1.17 -10.06
C GLY A 44 9.58 0.10 -9.25
N VAL A 45 10.67 0.77 -8.86
CA VAL A 45 10.65 2.07 -8.15
C VAL A 45 10.13 3.18 -9.07
N GLY A 46 10.66 3.31 -10.27
CA GLY A 46 10.21 4.32 -11.24
C GLY A 46 8.73 4.14 -11.59
N ARG A 47 8.29 2.88 -11.72
CA ARG A 47 6.89 2.56 -11.95
C ARG A 47 6.01 2.90 -10.74
N ALA A 48 6.49 2.68 -9.51
CA ALA A 48 5.75 3.07 -8.31
C ALA A 48 5.46 4.58 -8.29
N ALA A 49 6.43 5.42 -8.62
CA ALA A 49 6.24 6.86 -8.73
C ALA A 49 5.21 7.24 -9.80
N ARG A 50 5.30 6.66 -11.01
CA ARG A 50 4.34 6.91 -12.09
C ARG A 50 2.91 6.48 -11.76
N HIS A 51 2.76 5.48 -10.90
CA HIS A 51 1.45 4.96 -10.47
C HIS A 51 0.96 5.60 -9.15
N GLY A 52 1.53 6.74 -8.75
CA GLY A 52 1.04 7.53 -7.63
C GLY A 52 1.27 6.90 -6.26
N TYR A 53 2.22 5.98 -6.13
CA TYR A 53 2.65 5.53 -4.81
C TYR A 53 3.44 6.64 -4.11
N MET A 54 3.14 6.87 -2.85
CA MET A 54 3.90 7.81 -2.02
C MET A 54 5.27 7.25 -1.64
N GLY A 55 5.40 5.94 -1.61
CA GLY A 55 6.65 5.29 -1.24
C GLY A 55 6.83 3.90 -1.83
N ASN A 56 8.02 3.37 -1.61
CA ASN A 56 8.47 2.07 -2.09
C ASN A 56 9.04 1.26 -0.93
N GLU A 57 8.43 0.11 -0.66
CA GLU A 57 9.01 -0.84 0.29
C GLU A 57 10.05 -1.71 -0.43
N CYS A 58 11.12 -2.06 0.26
CA CYS A 58 12.17 -2.93 -0.23
C CYS A 58 12.83 -3.75 0.89
N ASP A 59 13.23 -4.97 0.53
CA ASP A 59 13.82 -5.95 1.41
C ASP A 59 15.35 -5.95 1.30
N VAL A 60 16.06 -5.71 2.40
CA VAL A 60 17.52 -5.64 2.41
C VAL A 60 18.12 -7.00 2.77
N ARG A 61 19.04 -7.47 1.95
CA ARG A 61 19.90 -8.63 2.19
C ARG A 61 21.37 -8.21 2.12
N MET A 62 22.24 -9.08 2.62
CA MET A 62 23.68 -8.87 2.59
C MET A 62 24.35 -10.03 1.87
N THR A 63 25.26 -9.73 0.95
CA THR A 63 26.13 -10.68 0.27
C THR A 63 27.22 -11.18 1.21
N ARG A 64 27.97 -12.22 0.79
CA ARG A 64 29.09 -12.79 1.56
C ARG A 64 30.17 -11.76 1.89
N ASP A 65 30.44 -10.84 0.98
CA ASP A 65 31.41 -9.76 1.11
C ASP A 65 30.84 -8.46 1.71
N GLY A 66 29.63 -8.53 2.31
CA GLY A 66 29.02 -7.45 3.07
C GLY A 66 28.34 -6.35 2.26
N LYS A 67 28.08 -6.56 0.95
CA LYS A 67 27.34 -5.60 0.15
C LYS A 67 25.82 -5.72 0.43
N MET A 68 25.14 -4.60 0.67
CA MET A 68 23.68 -4.56 0.84
C MET A 68 22.98 -4.54 -0.52
N VAL A 69 22.17 -5.53 -0.79
CA VAL A 69 21.39 -5.72 -2.02
C VAL A 69 19.90 -5.85 -1.69
N ILE A 70 19.06 -5.63 -2.69
CA ILE A 70 17.60 -5.66 -2.50
C ILE A 70 17.03 -6.96 -3.06
N MET A 71 16.53 -7.80 -2.14
CA MET A 71 15.99 -9.12 -2.43
C MET A 71 15.11 -9.59 -1.26
N HIS A 72 13.89 -10.06 -1.55
CA HIS A 72 13.02 -10.58 -0.49
C HIS A 72 13.49 -11.93 0.04
N ASP A 73 13.70 -12.89 -0.85
CA ASP A 73 14.04 -14.26 -0.47
C ASP A 73 15.51 -14.35 0.01
N LYS A 74 15.79 -15.34 0.84
CA LYS A 74 17.19 -15.67 1.20
C LYS A 74 17.95 -16.27 0.01
N THR A 75 17.22 -16.77 -1.00
CA THR A 75 17.78 -17.37 -2.22
C THR A 75 17.35 -16.61 -3.46
N ILE A 76 18.16 -16.62 -4.49
CA ILE A 76 17.91 -15.90 -5.74
C ILE A 76 17.03 -16.70 -6.73
N ASN A 77 16.79 -17.98 -6.47
CA ASN A 77 16.21 -18.94 -7.43
C ASN A 77 14.84 -18.54 -8.00
N ARG A 78 13.98 -17.94 -7.19
CA ARG A 78 12.62 -17.56 -7.61
C ARG A 78 12.65 -16.36 -8.55
N THR A 79 13.45 -15.36 -8.21
CA THR A 79 13.42 -14.03 -8.82
C THR A 79 14.52 -13.80 -9.85
N CYS A 80 15.52 -14.70 -9.94
CA CYS A 80 16.62 -14.56 -10.88
C CYS A 80 16.70 -15.70 -11.89
N ARG A 81 17.55 -15.47 -12.91
CA ARG A 81 17.98 -16.42 -13.93
C ARG A 81 19.49 -16.31 -14.11
N ASN A 82 20.12 -17.33 -14.65
CA ASN A 82 21.52 -17.25 -15.09
C ASN A 82 21.66 -16.15 -16.14
N ALA A 83 22.67 -15.30 -16.01
CA ALA A 83 22.87 -14.18 -16.94
C ALA A 83 23.30 -14.66 -18.33
N SER A 84 24.07 -15.76 -18.41
CA SER A 84 24.65 -16.26 -19.63
C SER A 84 23.63 -16.79 -20.64
N ASP A 85 22.63 -17.55 -20.20
CA ASP A 85 21.67 -18.25 -21.05
C ASP A 85 20.20 -18.06 -20.66
N TYR A 86 19.98 -17.30 -19.61
CA TYR A 86 18.66 -17.04 -19.04
C TYR A 86 17.94 -18.31 -18.54
N SER A 87 18.65 -19.39 -18.30
CA SER A 87 18.11 -20.63 -17.73
C SER A 87 17.70 -20.45 -16.25
N LYS A 88 16.87 -21.37 -15.77
CA LYS A 88 16.55 -21.44 -14.34
C LYS A 88 17.79 -21.87 -13.55
N ILE A 89 17.98 -21.24 -12.39
CA ILE A 89 19.08 -21.53 -11.49
C ILE A 89 18.86 -22.91 -10.85
N SER A 90 19.82 -23.81 -11.01
CA SER A 90 19.84 -25.14 -10.39
C SER A 90 20.32 -25.06 -8.94
N GLY A 91 19.93 -26.03 -8.14
CA GLY A 91 20.31 -26.05 -6.72
C GLY A 91 19.70 -24.91 -5.92
N LYS A 92 20.19 -24.70 -4.71
CA LYS A 92 19.75 -23.64 -3.81
C LYS A 92 20.86 -22.62 -3.63
N VAL A 93 20.75 -21.46 -4.26
CA VAL A 93 21.74 -20.39 -4.24
C VAL A 93 21.28 -19.28 -3.31
N ARG A 94 22.00 -19.06 -2.20
CA ARG A 94 21.67 -18.00 -1.21
C ARG A 94 22.41 -16.71 -1.54
N VAL A 95 21.77 -15.57 -1.30
CA VAL A 95 22.42 -14.27 -1.41
C VAL A 95 23.67 -14.17 -0.53
N ALA A 96 23.62 -14.72 0.68
CA ALA A 96 24.72 -14.67 1.65
C ALA A 96 25.91 -15.57 1.28
N ASP A 97 25.76 -16.47 0.30
CA ASP A 97 26.82 -17.35 -0.17
C ASP A 97 27.58 -16.77 -1.38
N LEU A 98 27.05 -15.69 -1.98
CA LEU A 98 27.61 -14.98 -3.14
C LEU A 98 28.35 -13.71 -2.73
N THR A 99 29.44 -13.39 -3.39
CA THR A 99 29.96 -12.03 -3.45
C THR A 99 29.04 -11.14 -4.27
N PHE A 100 29.19 -9.84 -4.13
CA PHE A 100 28.42 -8.89 -4.94
C PHE A 100 28.72 -9.05 -6.44
N ASP A 101 29.99 -9.27 -6.78
CA ASP A 101 30.41 -9.45 -8.17
C ASP A 101 29.83 -10.73 -8.77
N GLU A 102 29.87 -11.86 -8.05
CA GLU A 102 29.20 -13.11 -8.49
C GLU A 102 27.69 -12.88 -8.70
N LEU A 103 27.01 -12.19 -7.76
CA LEU A 103 25.58 -11.90 -7.89
C LEU A 103 25.27 -11.05 -9.13
N ARG A 104 26.09 -10.03 -9.41
CA ARG A 104 25.85 -9.08 -10.52
C ARG A 104 26.26 -9.62 -11.90
N ASN A 105 27.29 -10.44 -11.96
CA ASN A 105 27.81 -10.96 -13.24
C ASN A 105 27.07 -12.22 -13.68
N ASP A 106 26.72 -13.10 -12.74
CA ASP A 106 26.21 -14.44 -13.07
C ASP A 106 24.68 -14.51 -13.10
N TYR A 107 23.98 -13.48 -12.54
CA TYR A 107 22.52 -13.53 -12.40
C TYR A 107 21.84 -12.22 -12.79
N VAL A 108 20.62 -12.37 -13.35
CA VAL A 108 19.73 -11.23 -13.67
C VAL A 108 18.34 -11.47 -13.11
N LEU A 109 17.61 -10.41 -12.81
CA LEU A 109 16.21 -10.48 -12.41
C LEU A 109 15.36 -11.04 -13.55
N ALA A 110 14.46 -11.95 -13.21
CA ALA A 110 13.62 -12.64 -14.17
C ALA A 110 12.49 -11.74 -14.70
N SER A 111 12.41 -11.59 -16.02
CA SER A 111 11.32 -10.95 -16.72
C SER A 111 11.07 -11.62 -18.09
N PRO A 112 9.82 -11.75 -18.54
CA PRO A 112 9.52 -12.19 -19.90
C PRO A 112 10.00 -11.18 -20.96
N LYS A 113 10.13 -9.88 -20.59
CA LYS A 113 10.64 -8.82 -21.47
C LYS A 113 12.12 -8.55 -21.17
N ALA A 114 12.95 -8.54 -22.22
CA ALA A 114 14.40 -8.41 -22.12
C ALA A 114 14.82 -7.11 -21.44
N GLU A 115 14.14 -6.00 -21.72
CA GLU A 115 14.42 -4.67 -21.16
C GLU A 115 14.28 -4.60 -19.63
N TYR A 116 13.54 -5.52 -19.01
CA TYR A 116 13.38 -5.62 -17.57
C TYR A 116 14.27 -6.69 -16.91
N ARG A 117 15.13 -7.38 -17.67
CA ARG A 117 16.12 -8.34 -17.15
C ARG A 117 17.32 -7.60 -16.58
N THR A 118 17.08 -6.83 -15.52
CA THR A 118 18.10 -6.01 -14.87
C THR A 118 18.88 -6.79 -13.83
N GLN A 119 20.01 -6.27 -13.40
CA GLN A 119 20.78 -6.82 -12.28
C GLN A 119 20.03 -6.60 -10.96
N VAL A 120 20.35 -7.43 -9.95
CA VAL A 120 19.87 -7.23 -8.58
C VAL A 120 20.44 -5.90 -8.07
N PRO A 121 19.59 -4.92 -7.66
CA PRO A 121 20.09 -3.62 -7.26
C PRO A 121 20.69 -3.65 -5.86
N THR A 122 21.64 -2.74 -5.62
CA THR A 122 22.09 -2.41 -4.27
C THR A 122 21.07 -1.55 -3.56
N LEU A 123 21.14 -1.50 -2.22
CA LEU A 123 20.34 -0.55 -1.43
C LEU A 123 20.62 0.90 -1.85
N GLU A 124 21.88 1.24 -2.14
CA GLU A 124 22.24 2.59 -2.56
C GLU A 124 21.56 3.01 -3.86
N GLU A 125 21.51 2.11 -4.85
CA GLU A 125 20.83 2.34 -6.14
C GLU A 125 19.32 2.56 -5.93
N ILE A 126 18.65 1.76 -5.11
CA ILE A 126 17.23 1.92 -4.79
C ILE A 126 16.95 3.25 -4.06
N LEU A 127 17.77 3.61 -3.08
CA LEU A 127 17.63 4.88 -2.35
C LEU A 127 17.80 6.09 -3.27
N LYS A 128 18.79 6.05 -4.17
CA LYS A 128 18.99 7.10 -5.16
C LYS A 128 17.82 7.21 -6.14
N GLU A 129 17.27 6.09 -6.57
CA GLU A 129 16.10 6.08 -7.46
C GLU A 129 14.84 6.59 -6.75
N CYS A 130 14.61 6.21 -5.49
CA CYS A 130 13.54 6.79 -4.67
C CYS A 130 13.70 8.31 -4.53
N LYS A 131 14.91 8.79 -4.28
CA LYS A 131 15.20 10.22 -4.17
C LYS A 131 14.94 10.97 -5.47
N LYS A 132 15.36 10.42 -6.60
CA LYS A 132 15.13 10.96 -7.94
C LYS A 132 13.64 11.15 -8.26
N HIS A 133 12.80 10.21 -7.81
CA HIS A 133 11.37 10.24 -8.01
C HIS A 133 10.58 10.89 -6.87
N ASN A 134 11.26 11.39 -5.84
CA ASN A 134 10.64 12.00 -4.65
C ASN A 134 9.62 11.09 -3.95
N ILE A 135 9.88 9.80 -3.90
CA ILE A 135 9.08 8.83 -3.13
C ILE A 135 9.84 8.32 -1.91
N VAL A 136 9.12 7.93 -0.88
CA VAL A 136 9.67 7.54 0.43
C VAL A 136 10.10 6.08 0.41
N PRO A 137 11.38 5.73 0.62
CA PRO A 137 11.76 4.33 0.79
C PRO A 137 11.35 3.82 2.18
N MET A 138 10.75 2.63 2.22
CA MET A 138 10.45 1.86 3.43
C MET A 138 11.38 0.64 3.45
N LEU A 139 12.31 0.60 4.39
CA LEU A 139 13.33 -0.44 4.46
C LEU A 139 12.90 -1.55 5.40
N HIS A 140 12.58 -2.72 4.85
CA HIS A 140 12.46 -3.96 5.61
C HIS A 140 13.87 -4.53 5.82
N SER A 141 14.47 -4.22 6.96
CA SER A 141 15.87 -4.55 7.26
C SER A 141 16.09 -4.81 8.76
N LYS A 142 17.09 -5.64 9.05
CA LYS A 142 17.63 -5.84 10.40
C LYS A 142 19.04 -5.23 10.58
N TYR A 143 19.62 -4.67 9.51
CA TYR A 143 21.00 -4.19 9.49
C TYR A 143 21.06 -2.69 9.79
N VAL A 144 21.75 -2.30 10.85
CA VAL A 144 21.92 -0.87 11.24
C VAL A 144 22.66 -0.08 10.16
N GLU A 145 23.58 -0.72 9.44
CA GLU A 145 24.31 -0.11 8.32
C GLU A 145 23.35 0.36 7.21
N SER A 146 22.27 -0.38 6.97
CA SER A 146 21.23 0.02 6.00
C SER A 146 20.50 1.30 6.44
N TYR A 147 20.28 1.47 7.74
CA TYR A 147 19.66 2.67 8.31
C TYR A 147 20.60 3.89 8.20
N ARG A 148 21.91 3.70 8.43
CA ARG A 148 22.93 4.75 8.26
C ARG A 148 23.00 5.20 6.81
N LEU A 149 22.98 4.27 5.86
CA LEU A 149 22.98 4.59 4.43
C LEU A 149 21.70 5.33 4.01
N ALA A 150 20.54 4.89 4.49
CA ALA A 150 19.27 5.58 4.23
C ALA A 150 19.29 7.00 4.81
N GLN A 151 19.75 7.19 6.05
CA GLN A 151 19.89 8.50 6.67
C GLN A 151 20.83 9.42 5.86
N LYS A 152 21.95 8.88 5.36
CA LYS A 152 22.93 9.65 4.56
C LYS A 152 22.31 10.14 3.24
N ILE A 153 21.52 9.32 2.56
CA ILE A 153 20.99 9.63 1.21
C ILE A 153 19.67 10.39 1.29
N MET A 154 18.76 9.99 2.20
CA MET A 154 17.39 10.47 2.28
C MET A 154 17.13 11.48 3.40
N GLY A 155 18.13 11.77 4.26
CA GLY A 155 17.89 12.53 5.48
C GLY A 155 16.91 11.77 6.39
N ASN A 156 15.84 12.45 6.84
CA ASN A 156 14.80 11.78 7.63
C ASN A 156 13.58 11.29 6.78
N ASN A 157 13.67 11.41 5.45
CA ASN A 157 12.56 11.05 4.55
C ASN A 157 12.64 9.58 4.12
N TRP A 158 12.57 8.67 5.09
CA TRP A 158 12.51 7.24 4.90
C TRP A 158 11.82 6.57 6.10
N ILE A 159 11.46 5.31 5.96
CA ILE A 159 10.80 4.52 7.00
C ILE A 159 11.66 3.31 7.34
N CYS A 160 11.93 3.13 8.64
CA CYS A 160 12.52 1.93 9.18
C CYS A 160 11.40 0.93 9.49
N PHE A 161 11.37 -0.20 8.80
CA PHE A 161 10.41 -1.27 9.01
C PHE A 161 11.13 -2.52 9.53
N THR A 162 10.92 -2.87 10.81
CA THR A 162 11.65 -3.96 11.46
C THR A 162 10.99 -4.37 12.78
N ASN A 163 11.32 -5.57 13.27
CA ASN A 163 11.04 -6.02 14.63
C ASN A 163 12.29 -6.09 15.52
N ASN A 164 13.43 -5.58 15.03
CA ASN A 164 14.68 -5.56 15.77
C ASN A 164 14.76 -4.33 16.69
N VAL A 165 14.35 -4.48 17.96
CA VAL A 165 14.30 -3.39 18.94
C VAL A 165 15.67 -2.74 19.16
N GLU A 166 16.74 -3.52 19.26
CA GLU A 166 18.10 -2.97 19.43
C GLU A 166 18.54 -2.18 18.20
N GLY A 167 18.25 -2.68 17.00
CA GLY A 167 18.47 -1.95 15.75
C GLY A 167 17.69 -0.62 15.70
N ILE A 168 16.48 -0.58 16.25
CA ILE A 168 15.67 0.64 16.37
C ILE A 168 16.34 1.64 17.32
N LYS A 169 16.79 1.19 18.51
CA LYS A 169 17.50 2.04 19.47
C LYS A 169 18.77 2.64 18.86
N GLU A 170 19.54 1.83 18.12
CA GLU A 170 20.70 2.33 17.38
C GLU A 170 20.31 3.34 16.29
N CYS A 171 19.25 3.08 15.53
CA CYS A 171 18.74 4.02 14.52
C CYS A 171 18.39 5.37 15.13
N ARG A 172 17.75 5.40 16.30
CA ARG A 172 17.37 6.64 17.00
C ARG A 172 18.56 7.53 17.41
N LYS A 173 19.75 6.98 17.54
CA LYS A 173 20.97 7.80 17.84
C LYS A 173 21.34 8.76 16.71
N PHE A 174 20.91 8.50 15.47
CA PHE A 174 21.27 9.29 14.30
C PHE A 174 20.11 9.67 13.35
N SER A 175 18.90 9.14 13.55
CA SER A 175 17.77 9.38 12.65
C SER A 175 16.47 9.69 13.40
N LYS A 176 15.69 10.62 12.83
CA LYS A 176 14.31 10.95 13.23
C LYS A 176 13.25 10.38 12.26
N CYS A 177 13.63 9.42 11.42
CA CYS A 177 12.71 8.77 10.48
C CYS A 177 11.51 8.15 11.20
N LEU A 178 10.43 7.87 10.46
CA LEU A 178 9.33 7.05 10.97
C LEU A 178 9.83 5.62 11.17
N ILE A 179 9.54 5.04 12.33
CA ILE A 179 9.77 3.63 12.60
C ILE A 179 8.42 2.91 12.63
N LEU A 180 8.30 1.88 11.82
CA LEU A 180 7.18 0.93 11.85
C LEU A 180 7.68 -0.38 12.48
N TYR A 181 7.24 -0.61 13.71
CA TYR A 181 7.55 -1.84 14.42
C TYR A 181 6.67 -2.98 13.89
N ALA A 182 7.30 -4.03 13.36
CA ALA A 182 6.58 -5.18 12.82
C ALA A 182 5.98 -6.02 13.95
N ILE A 183 4.66 -6.16 13.94
CA ILE A 183 3.90 -6.94 14.92
C ILE A 183 3.22 -8.15 14.26
N ASN A 184 2.90 -9.12 15.07
CA ASN A 184 2.01 -10.23 14.75
C ASN A 184 0.94 -10.33 15.85
N GLU A 185 0.02 -11.28 15.74
CA GLU A 185 -1.06 -11.46 16.71
C GLU A 185 -0.56 -11.57 18.16
N LYS A 186 0.57 -12.27 18.38
CA LYS A 186 1.14 -12.50 19.73
C LYS A 186 1.81 -11.25 20.32
N THR A 187 2.29 -10.35 19.48
CA THR A 187 3.04 -9.15 19.89
C THR A 187 2.25 -7.87 19.79
N ALA A 188 1.01 -7.94 19.29
CA ALA A 188 0.19 -6.73 19.04
C ALA A 188 -0.13 -5.96 20.33
N ASP A 189 -0.45 -6.67 21.42
CA ASP A 189 -0.82 -6.02 22.68
C ASP A 189 0.41 -5.49 23.44
N SER A 190 1.53 -6.23 23.44
CA SER A 190 2.78 -5.74 24.03
C SER A 190 3.39 -4.53 23.29
N ALA A 191 2.99 -4.31 22.05
CA ALA A 191 3.43 -3.12 21.29
C ALA A 191 2.95 -1.81 21.96
N PHE A 192 1.82 -1.79 22.66
CA PHE A 192 1.35 -0.59 23.37
C PHE A 192 2.33 -0.14 24.47
N GLU A 193 3.02 -1.07 25.11
CA GLU A 193 4.02 -0.76 26.13
C GLU A 193 5.40 -0.46 25.51
N LEU A 194 5.71 -1.06 24.37
CA LEU A 194 6.99 -0.91 23.71
C LEU A 194 7.13 0.40 22.95
N LEU A 195 6.10 0.80 22.17
CA LEU A 195 6.19 1.96 21.28
C LEU A 195 6.60 3.26 21.98
N PRO A 196 6.09 3.60 23.18
CA PRO A 196 6.53 4.81 23.90
C PRO A 196 8.03 4.83 24.20
N GLN A 197 8.64 3.64 24.38
CA GLN A 197 10.06 3.50 24.71
C GLN A 197 10.98 3.66 23.47
N LEU A 198 10.43 3.57 22.25
CA LEU A 198 11.19 3.71 21.01
C LEU A 198 11.44 5.17 20.59
N GLY A 199 10.70 6.11 21.19
CA GLY A 199 10.83 7.55 20.98
C GLY A 199 10.56 8.03 19.55
N GLY A 200 10.32 9.33 19.39
CA GLY A 200 10.12 9.99 18.10
C GLY A 200 8.86 9.51 17.36
N LYS A 201 8.89 9.59 16.02
CA LYS A 201 7.78 9.13 15.17
C LYS A 201 7.79 7.62 15.08
N VAL A 202 6.77 6.97 15.62
CA VAL A 202 6.65 5.51 15.65
C VAL A 202 5.25 5.07 15.22
N GLY A 203 5.16 3.82 14.81
CA GLY A 203 3.92 3.14 14.52
C GLY A 203 4.11 1.64 14.48
N VAL A 204 3.07 0.94 14.09
CA VAL A 204 3.05 -0.51 13.93
C VAL A 204 2.85 -0.89 12.48
N SER A 205 3.35 -2.07 12.14
CA SER A 205 3.13 -2.69 10.84
C SER A 205 2.74 -4.15 11.03
N SER A 206 1.72 -4.61 10.32
CA SER A 206 1.42 -6.04 10.27
C SER A 206 0.93 -6.48 8.91
N MET A 207 1.33 -7.72 8.57
CA MET A 207 0.80 -8.48 7.44
C MET A 207 -0.39 -9.36 7.87
N GLN A 208 -0.63 -9.48 9.17
CA GLN A 208 -1.67 -10.31 9.76
C GLN A 208 -2.85 -9.45 10.19
N ARG A 209 -4.02 -9.76 9.66
CA ARG A 209 -5.25 -9.03 10.00
C ARG A 209 -5.62 -9.18 11.47
N GLU A 210 -5.35 -10.33 12.04
CA GLU A 210 -5.61 -10.67 13.44
C GLU A 210 -4.80 -9.81 14.41
N ALA A 211 -3.64 -9.34 13.99
CA ALA A 211 -2.83 -8.39 14.76
C ALA A 211 -3.40 -6.96 14.74
N LEU A 212 -4.13 -6.58 13.68
CA LEU A 212 -4.68 -5.25 13.46
C LEU A 212 -6.22 -5.31 13.42
N THR A 213 -6.84 -5.67 14.55
CA THR A 213 -8.29 -5.53 14.71
C THR A 213 -8.68 -4.04 14.70
N ARG A 214 -9.96 -3.72 14.44
CA ARG A 214 -10.45 -2.34 14.46
C ARG A 214 -10.15 -1.63 15.77
N GLU A 215 -10.35 -2.33 16.88
CA GLU A 215 -10.15 -1.80 18.22
C GLU A 215 -8.67 -1.45 18.43
N ARG A 216 -7.75 -2.34 18.01
CA ARG A 216 -6.30 -2.09 18.09
C ARG A 216 -5.88 -0.94 17.19
N ILE A 217 -6.37 -0.88 15.95
CA ILE A 217 -6.09 0.23 15.04
C ILE A 217 -6.55 1.55 15.66
N ALA A 218 -7.79 1.61 16.11
CA ALA A 218 -8.35 2.80 16.75
C ALA A 218 -7.51 3.24 17.95
N LYS A 219 -7.10 2.30 18.82
CA LYS A 219 -6.27 2.58 19.99
C LYS A 219 -4.87 3.09 19.60
N PHE A 220 -4.20 2.48 18.62
CA PHE A 220 -2.91 2.97 18.13
C PHE A 220 -3.04 4.39 17.55
N ARG A 221 -4.07 4.65 16.74
CA ARG A 221 -4.33 5.97 16.15
C ARG A 221 -4.66 7.02 17.21
N GLN A 222 -5.45 6.70 18.21
CA GLN A 222 -5.76 7.58 19.33
C GLN A 222 -4.51 7.98 20.13
N LEU A 223 -3.54 7.07 20.24
CA LEU A 223 -2.25 7.33 20.87
C LEU A 223 -1.26 8.09 19.95
N GLY A 224 -1.68 8.47 18.74
CA GLY A 224 -0.86 9.21 17.78
C GLY A 224 0.12 8.35 16.97
N TYR A 225 -0.03 7.04 16.99
CA TYR A 225 0.84 6.13 16.26
C TYR A 225 0.38 5.93 14.81
N GLU A 226 1.34 5.80 13.89
CA GLU A 226 1.04 5.36 12.54
C GLU A 226 0.71 3.86 12.53
N VAL A 227 -0.26 3.48 11.71
CA VAL A 227 -0.65 2.07 11.53
C VAL A 227 -0.51 1.71 10.06
N GLN A 228 0.40 0.79 9.77
CA GLN A 228 0.58 0.23 8.44
C GLN A 228 -0.02 -1.16 8.37
N ALA A 229 -0.89 -1.38 7.41
CA ALA A 229 -1.41 -2.69 7.07
C ALA A 229 -0.92 -3.13 5.69
N SER A 230 -0.53 -4.40 5.61
CA SER A 230 -0.18 -5.01 4.32
C SER A 230 -1.42 -5.61 3.69
N ILE A 231 -1.79 -5.06 2.55
CA ILE A 231 -2.99 -5.45 1.82
C ILE A 231 -2.58 -5.78 0.40
N TYR A 232 -2.30 -7.05 0.20
CA TYR A 232 -1.73 -7.53 -1.06
C TYR A 232 -2.72 -7.62 -2.20
N ARG A 233 -4.02 -7.67 -1.91
CA ARG A 233 -5.03 -7.92 -2.93
C ARG A 233 -6.31 -7.19 -2.57
N SER A 234 -6.81 -6.35 -3.49
CA SER A 234 -8.16 -5.81 -3.34
C SER A 234 -9.18 -6.95 -3.13
N PRO A 235 -10.21 -6.80 -2.35
CA PRO A 235 -10.84 -5.54 -1.91
C PRO A 235 -10.48 -5.12 -0.49
N ARG A 236 -9.40 -5.61 0.08
CA ARG A 236 -9.02 -5.35 1.48
C ARG A 236 -8.68 -3.89 1.77
N GLU A 237 -8.36 -3.10 0.74
CA GLU A 237 -8.14 -1.66 0.85
C GLU A 237 -9.33 -0.91 1.46
N VAL A 238 -10.55 -1.37 1.17
CA VAL A 238 -11.78 -0.87 1.80
C VAL A 238 -11.73 -1.00 3.32
N TYR A 239 -11.31 -2.16 3.82
CA TYR A 239 -11.21 -2.38 5.26
C TYR A 239 -10.14 -1.51 5.90
N ALA A 240 -9.02 -1.27 5.20
CA ALA A 240 -7.97 -0.40 5.69
C ALA A 240 -8.46 1.03 5.88
N ILE A 241 -9.21 1.56 4.92
CA ILE A 241 -9.79 2.91 4.99
C ILE A 241 -10.81 2.99 6.12
N ARG A 242 -11.75 2.04 6.17
CA ARG A 242 -12.77 1.97 7.22
C ARG A 242 -12.19 1.85 8.63
N ASP A 243 -11.11 1.11 8.75
CA ASP A 243 -10.49 0.82 10.03
C ASP A 243 -9.50 1.94 10.46
N GLY A 244 -9.29 2.95 9.62
CA GLY A 244 -8.44 4.10 9.96
C GLY A 244 -6.94 3.84 9.86
N VAL A 245 -6.52 2.87 9.02
CA VAL A 245 -5.13 2.61 8.70
C VAL A 245 -4.51 3.82 8.01
N SER A 246 -3.33 4.25 8.43
CA SER A 246 -2.67 5.45 7.88
C SER A 246 -1.72 5.17 6.73
N ILE A 247 -1.21 3.94 6.64
CA ILE A 247 -0.29 3.51 5.58
C ILE A 247 -0.76 2.13 5.08
N VAL A 248 -0.84 1.99 3.76
CA VAL A 248 -1.16 0.73 3.10
C VAL A 248 0.02 0.27 2.26
N LEU A 249 0.49 -0.95 2.52
CA LEU A 249 1.47 -1.62 1.69
C LEU A 249 0.73 -2.53 0.71
N SER A 250 0.79 -2.22 -0.58
CA SER A 250 -0.06 -2.86 -1.60
C SER A 250 0.72 -3.15 -2.89
N ASP A 251 0.28 -4.21 -3.59
CA ASP A 251 0.72 -4.52 -4.95
C ASP A 251 -0.02 -3.67 -6.00
N PHE A 252 -1.10 -2.98 -5.59
CA PHE A 252 -1.95 -2.21 -6.50
C PHE A 252 -2.29 -0.83 -5.91
N ASN A 253 -1.91 0.24 -6.60
CA ASN A 253 -2.44 1.55 -6.30
C ASN A 253 -3.56 1.90 -7.29
N LEU A 254 -4.78 1.94 -6.79
CA LEU A 254 -5.97 2.39 -7.53
C LEU A 254 -6.53 3.68 -6.92
N MET A 255 -5.72 4.38 -6.14
CA MET A 255 -6.08 5.67 -5.55
C MET A 255 -5.88 6.77 -6.58
N PRO A 256 -6.88 7.67 -6.79
CA PRO A 256 -6.68 8.85 -7.63
C PRO A 256 -5.67 9.78 -6.99
N ASP A 257 -4.67 10.16 -7.76
CA ASP A 257 -3.76 11.26 -7.47
C ASP A 257 -3.20 11.82 -8.81
N PRO A 258 -2.45 12.92 -8.78
CA PRO A 258 -1.93 13.55 -10.02
C PRO A 258 -1.05 12.62 -10.88
N ASN A 259 -0.39 11.63 -10.26
CA ASN A 259 0.50 10.71 -10.95
C ASN A 259 -0.22 9.43 -11.41
N ASN A 260 -1.22 8.99 -10.66
CA ASN A 260 -2.03 7.81 -10.97
C ASN A 260 -3.34 8.25 -11.67
N ARG A 261 -3.23 8.73 -12.90
CA ARG A 261 -4.36 9.32 -13.63
C ARG A 261 -5.27 8.24 -14.22
N PRO A 262 -6.58 8.26 -13.91
CA PRO A 262 -7.54 7.40 -14.57
C PRO A 262 -7.69 7.81 -16.05
N VAL A 263 -7.89 6.83 -16.92
CA VAL A 263 -8.21 7.08 -18.35
C VAL A 263 -9.68 7.43 -18.55
N LYS A 264 -10.54 7.08 -17.61
CA LYS A 264 -11.96 7.42 -17.58
C LYS A 264 -12.45 7.56 -16.15
N VAL A 265 -13.30 8.56 -15.91
CA VAL A 265 -14.02 8.74 -14.64
C VAL A 265 -15.51 8.79 -14.96
N VAL A 266 -16.31 8.08 -14.15
CA VAL A 266 -17.78 8.08 -14.25
C VAL A 266 -18.33 8.50 -12.91
N ASP A 267 -19.12 9.57 -12.88
CA ASP A 267 -19.86 10.01 -11.70
C ASP A 267 -21.12 9.14 -11.50
N ILE A 268 -21.43 8.84 -10.25
CA ILE A 268 -22.68 8.22 -9.84
C ILE A 268 -23.47 9.25 -9.05
N GLU A 269 -24.58 9.68 -9.60
CA GLU A 269 -25.45 10.65 -8.96
C GLU A 269 -26.35 10.02 -7.91
N LEU A 270 -27.02 10.87 -7.11
CA LEU A 270 -28.01 10.46 -6.13
C LEU A 270 -29.10 9.60 -6.79
N GLN A 271 -29.24 8.37 -6.33
CA GLN A 271 -30.28 7.46 -6.80
C GLN A 271 -30.58 6.37 -5.78
N THR A 272 -31.76 5.77 -5.89
CA THR A 272 -32.11 4.55 -5.16
C THR A 272 -31.91 3.34 -6.04
N LEU A 273 -31.08 2.42 -5.60
CA LEU A 273 -30.90 1.12 -6.23
C LEU A 273 -31.86 0.12 -5.57
N ALA A 274 -32.90 -0.29 -6.30
CA ALA A 274 -33.88 -1.24 -5.80
C ALA A 274 -33.24 -2.62 -5.53
N GLN A 275 -33.87 -3.41 -4.66
CA GLN A 275 -33.46 -4.79 -4.43
C GLN A 275 -33.45 -5.58 -5.75
N GLY A 276 -32.38 -6.32 -6.02
CA GLY A 276 -32.17 -7.08 -7.24
C GLY A 276 -31.73 -6.26 -8.45
N ALA A 277 -31.72 -4.91 -8.37
CA ALA A 277 -31.27 -4.07 -9.46
C ALA A 277 -29.72 -4.07 -9.56
N THR A 278 -29.21 -3.88 -10.77
CA THR A 278 -27.77 -3.85 -11.04
C THR A 278 -27.41 -2.67 -11.93
N LEU A 279 -26.48 -1.85 -11.46
CA LEU A 279 -25.79 -0.85 -12.28
C LEU A 279 -24.47 -1.44 -12.78
N ARG A 280 -24.17 -1.26 -14.06
CA ARG A 280 -22.95 -1.78 -14.67
C ARG A 280 -22.19 -0.68 -15.38
N PHE A 281 -20.89 -0.64 -15.11
CA PHE A 281 -19.94 0.33 -15.67
C PHE A 281 -18.80 -0.42 -16.33
N THR A 282 -18.38 0.06 -17.50
CA THR A 282 -17.35 -0.61 -18.31
C THR A 282 -16.39 0.43 -18.88
N ALA A 283 -15.10 0.07 -18.95
CA ALA A 283 -14.11 0.88 -19.65
C ALA A 283 -14.40 0.92 -21.17
N ASP A 284 -13.97 1.99 -21.83
CA ASP A 284 -14.23 2.16 -23.26
C ASP A 284 -13.39 1.20 -24.12
N ASN A 285 -12.15 0.96 -23.71
CA ASN A 285 -11.20 0.14 -24.44
C ASN A 285 -10.71 -1.06 -23.65
N LYS A 286 -10.35 -2.14 -24.35
CA LYS A 286 -9.62 -3.28 -23.77
C LYS A 286 -8.19 -2.87 -23.51
N VAL A 287 -7.68 -3.19 -22.31
CA VAL A 287 -6.31 -2.94 -21.91
C VAL A 287 -5.59 -4.25 -21.59
N GLN A 288 -4.26 -4.25 -21.67
CA GLN A 288 -3.44 -5.43 -21.32
C GLN A 288 -3.22 -5.53 -19.82
N ASP A 289 -3.17 -4.39 -19.13
CA ASP A 289 -3.02 -4.26 -17.69
C ASP A 289 -3.83 -3.05 -17.25
N GLY A 290 -4.90 -3.27 -16.50
CA GLY A 290 -5.81 -2.21 -16.13
C GLY A 290 -6.27 -2.31 -14.68
N GLY A 291 -7.00 -1.30 -14.27
CA GLY A 291 -7.64 -1.23 -12.97
C GLY A 291 -9.00 -0.58 -13.03
N VAL A 292 -9.85 -0.92 -12.08
CA VAL A 292 -11.09 -0.20 -11.83
C VAL A 292 -11.24 0.01 -10.34
N ALA A 293 -11.58 1.23 -9.94
CA ALA A 293 -11.84 1.59 -8.56
C ALA A 293 -13.16 2.36 -8.45
N ILE A 294 -13.77 2.30 -7.29
CA ILE A 294 -14.97 3.07 -6.94
C ILE A 294 -14.76 3.76 -5.60
N GLU A 295 -15.18 5.01 -5.53
CA GLU A 295 -15.50 5.71 -4.29
C GLU A 295 -17.01 5.89 -4.23
N ILE A 296 -17.64 5.51 -3.14
CA ILE A 296 -19.09 5.56 -3.03
C ILE A 296 -19.55 5.86 -1.60
N GLU A 297 -20.50 6.78 -1.50
CA GLU A 297 -21.26 7.07 -0.27
C GLU A 297 -22.69 6.59 -0.47
N TYR A 298 -23.13 5.72 0.42
CA TYR A 298 -24.44 5.07 0.30
C TYR A 298 -24.96 4.64 1.66
N GLU A 299 -26.24 4.28 1.70
CA GLU A 299 -26.91 3.74 2.87
C GLU A 299 -27.64 2.43 2.46
N GLY A 300 -27.37 1.35 3.19
CA GLY A 300 -27.86 0.00 2.88
C GLY A 300 -26.76 -1.00 2.58
N THR A 301 -27.12 -2.05 1.85
CA THR A 301 -26.23 -3.16 1.48
C THR A 301 -26.06 -3.25 -0.03
N LEU A 302 -24.81 -3.14 -0.48
CA LEU A 302 -24.41 -3.31 -1.88
C LEU A 302 -23.51 -4.54 -2.04
N GLU A 303 -23.66 -5.24 -3.15
CA GLU A 303 -22.66 -6.17 -3.66
C GLU A 303 -21.92 -5.56 -4.85
N LEU A 304 -20.58 -5.66 -4.82
CA LEU A 304 -19.75 -5.25 -5.93
C LEU A 304 -19.15 -6.48 -6.60
N ALA A 305 -19.20 -6.50 -7.92
CA ALA A 305 -18.49 -7.48 -8.73
C ALA A 305 -17.56 -6.78 -9.71
N PHE A 306 -16.33 -7.27 -9.80
CA PHE A 306 -15.36 -6.83 -10.78
C PHE A 306 -15.20 -7.92 -11.83
N ASP A 307 -15.38 -7.58 -13.11
CA ASP A 307 -15.40 -8.48 -14.26
C ASP A 307 -16.53 -9.53 -14.25
N LYS A 308 -16.47 -10.45 -15.21
CA LYS A 308 -17.47 -11.50 -15.40
C LYS A 308 -17.41 -12.64 -14.38
N LYS A 309 -16.41 -12.63 -13.48
CA LYS A 309 -16.25 -13.67 -12.48
C LYS A 309 -16.96 -13.29 -11.20
N SER A 310 -17.84 -14.14 -10.77
CA SER A 310 -18.76 -14.13 -9.65
C SER A 310 -18.15 -14.02 -8.25
N GLN A 311 -17.16 -13.17 -8.03
CA GLN A 311 -16.79 -12.77 -6.67
C GLN A 311 -17.47 -11.45 -6.35
N PHE A 312 -18.57 -11.56 -5.63
CA PHE A 312 -19.26 -10.41 -5.06
C PHE A 312 -18.60 -10.01 -3.75
N TYR A 313 -18.48 -8.71 -3.56
CA TYR A 313 -18.04 -8.13 -2.29
C TYR A 313 -19.24 -7.44 -1.66
N THR A 314 -19.73 -8.00 -0.58
CA THR A 314 -20.85 -7.41 0.15
C THR A 314 -20.33 -6.31 1.06
N LEU A 315 -20.85 -5.11 0.87
CA LEU A 315 -20.54 -3.92 1.66
C LEU A 315 -21.78 -3.41 2.35
N HIS A 316 -21.66 -3.10 3.63
CA HIS A 316 -22.70 -2.46 4.43
C HIS A 316 -22.27 -1.05 4.81
N ASN A 317 -23.14 -0.07 4.60
CA ASN A 317 -22.90 1.31 5.01
C ASN A 317 -24.20 1.91 5.54
N ASN A 318 -24.10 2.60 6.66
CA ASN A 318 -25.19 3.36 7.26
C ASN A 318 -25.19 4.83 6.84
N GLY A 319 -24.47 5.18 5.78
CA GLY A 319 -24.33 6.55 5.29
C GLY A 319 -23.33 7.42 6.05
N SER A 320 -22.57 6.84 7.00
CA SER A 320 -21.65 7.59 7.86
C SER A 320 -20.24 7.75 7.27
N HIS A 321 -19.91 7.04 6.20
CA HIS A 321 -18.58 7.07 5.60
C HIS A 321 -18.63 6.79 4.09
N ARG A 322 -17.56 7.13 3.41
CA ARG A 322 -17.33 6.82 1.99
C ARG A 322 -16.52 5.56 1.87
N ASP A 323 -17.02 4.59 1.13
CA ASP A 323 -16.25 3.39 0.80
C ASP A 323 -15.42 3.60 -0.45
N ARG A 324 -14.27 2.94 -0.47
CA ARG A 324 -13.38 2.93 -1.60
C ARG A 324 -12.84 1.53 -1.82
N ILE A 325 -12.97 1.04 -3.04
CA ILE A 325 -12.54 -0.31 -3.43
C ILE A 325 -12.07 -0.31 -4.87
N GLY A 326 -11.04 -1.07 -5.15
CA GLY A 326 -10.54 -1.22 -6.51
C GLY A 326 -9.96 -2.58 -6.77
N ARG A 327 -9.84 -2.92 -8.04
CA ARG A 327 -9.23 -4.16 -8.51
C ARG A 327 -8.43 -3.94 -9.79
N ARG A 328 -7.25 -4.55 -9.83
CA ARG A 328 -6.46 -4.68 -11.05
C ARG A 328 -6.89 -5.91 -11.83
N PHE A 329 -6.91 -5.81 -13.16
CA PHE A 329 -7.22 -6.90 -14.07
C PHE A 329 -6.17 -7.00 -15.19
N ILE A 330 -6.05 -8.15 -15.80
CA ILE A 330 -5.13 -8.42 -16.90
C ILE A 330 -5.95 -8.88 -18.09
N LYS A 331 -5.76 -8.21 -19.22
CA LYS A 331 -6.46 -8.44 -20.51
C LYS A 331 -7.97 -8.32 -20.40
N GLY A 332 -8.52 -7.26 -20.88
CA GLY A 332 -9.95 -7.10 -21.02
C GLY A 332 -10.46 -5.69 -20.90
N LEU A 333 -11.76 -5.58 -20.80
CA LEU A 333 -12.47 -4.38 -20.41
C LEU A 333 -12.65 -4.44 -18.90
N GLY A 334 -12.20 -3.43 -18.18
CA GLY A 334 -12.54 -3.28 -16.78
C GLY A 334 -14.04 -3.11 -16.64
N THR A 335 -14.67 -3.95 -15.84
CA THR A 335 -16.10 -3.87 -15.55
C THR A 335 -16.33 -3.87 -14.05
N LEU A 336 -17.20 -2.98 -13.59
CA LEU A 336 -17.69 -2.93 -12.23
C LEU A 336 -19.23 -3.04 -12.28
N SER A 337 -19.78 -3.91 -11.45
CA SER A 337 -21.23 -4.01 -11.23
C SER A 337 -21.54 -3.72 -9.78
N LEU A 338 -22.56 -2.90 -9.54
CA LEU A 338 -23.15 -2.63 -8.24
C LEU A 338 -24.52 -3.32 -8.23
N HIS A 339 -24.71 -4.21 -7.27
CA HIS A 339 -25.95 -4.95 -7.11
C HIS A 339 -26.61 -4.62 -5.77
N GLY A 340 -27.87 -4.21 -5.77
CA GLY A 340 -28.65 -3.98 -4.56
C GLY A 340 -29.12 -5.30 -3.96
N VAL A 341 -28.55 -5.69 -2.82
CA VAL A 341 -29.02 -6.86 -2.04
C VAL A 341 -30.37 -6.56 -1.39
N GLU A 342 -30.52 -5.32 -0.98
CA GLU A 342 -31.74 -4.68 -0.51
C GLU A 342 -31.89 -3.32 -1.20
N GLU A 343 -32.94 -2.58 -0.91
CA GLU A 343 -33.02 -1.20 -1.35
C GLU A 343 -31.87 -0.40 -0.75
N CYS A 344 -31.08 0.24 -1.61
CA CYS A 344 -29.89 0.96 -1.23
C CYS A 344 -29.93 2.38 -1.79
N LYS A 345 -29.72 3.37 -0.93
CA LYS A 345 -29.67 4.78 -1.33
C LYS A 345 -28.23 5.20 -1.60
N ILE A 346 -27.88 5.36 -2.87
CA ILE A 346 -26.58 5.93 -3.28
C ILE A 346 -26.68 7.45 -3.18
N LYS A 347 -25.82 8.06 -2.37
CA LYS A 347 -25.74 9.51 -2.20
C LYS A 347 -24.84 10.16 -3.23
N SER A 348 -23.67 9.58 -3.47
CA SER A 348 -22.73 10.00 -4.50
C SER A 348 -21.70 8.92 -4.76
N GLY A 349 -21.04 8.95 -5.91
CA GLY A 349 -19.93 8.04 -6.19
C GLY A 349 -19.13 8.47 -7.40
N LYS A 350 -17.92 7.89 -7.50
CA LYS A 350 -17.06 8.00 -8.68
C LYS A 350 -16.42 6.66 -8.98
N ILE A 351 -16.40 6.29 -10.24
CA ILE A 351 -15.71 5.10 -10.74
C ILE A 351 -14.54 5.56 -11.60
N TYR A 352 -13.38 4.97 -11.35
CA TYR A 352 -12.12 5.28 -12.00
C TYR A 352 -11.64 4.08 -12.79
N PHE A 353 -11.37 4.25 -14.06
CA PHE A 353 -10.77 3.24 -14.91
C PHE A 353 -9.32 3.61 -15.22
N TYR A 354 -8.42 2.64 -15.12
CA TYR A 354 -6.99 2.82 -15.32
C TYR A 354 -6.48 1.91 -16.43
N ASP A 355 -5.53 2.42 -17.19
CA ASP A 355 -4.70 1.64 -18.11
C ASP A 355 -3.24 1.74 -17.62
N PHE A 356 -2.68 0.60 -17.25
CA PHE A 356 -1.29 0.45 -16.80
C PHE A 356 -0.44 -0.26 -17.85
N SER A 357 -0.96 -0.42 -19.06
CA SER A 357 -0.21 -0.97 -20.20
C SER A 357 0.94 -0.03 -20.57
N GLU A 358 2.14 -0.58 -20.72
CA GLU A 358 3.36 0.12 -21.17
C GLU A 358 3.71 -0.31 -22.58
#